data_2c5e6a62c6eba876f4a5e5762698b235
#
_entry.id   2c5e6a62c6eba876f4a5e5762698b235
#
_cell.length_a   1.000
_cell.length_b   1.000
_cell.length_c   1.000
_cell.angle_alpha   90.00
_cell.angle_beta   90.00
_cell.angle_gamma   90.00
#
_symmetry.space_group_name_H-M   'P 1'
#
loop_
_entity.id
_entity.type
_entity.pdbx_description
1 polymer ?
#
loop_
_entity_poly.entity_id
_entity_poly.type
_entity_poly.pdbx_seq_one_letter_code
_entity_poly.pdbx_strand_id
1 'polypeptide(L)'
;IVPNLGNGTFRVPGTSIRLPWFLGGTRYKVVASPRLPGLLAVLTMAVALIQVIWYLCDSSAADGKVISSENGIEIFKVNMFSRIFEAIFFAALLLAAIASLDRLPTGSQKSDDIDVLFNNRRQADFYILMLTSALGMSVVALAQDLFVLFVGLELASFSTYVLVAFHKETRAGSEGGAKYFI
;
A
#
# COMPACT_ATOMS: atom_id res chain seq x y z
N ILE A 1 20.65 -14.67 11.77
CA ILE A 1 21.83 -14.20 11.03
C ILE A 1 21.48 -12.78 10.59
N VAL A 2 21.91 -11.81 11.36
CA VAL A 2 21.80 -10.40 10.97
C VAL A 2 22.84 -10.21 9.87
N PRO A 3 22.44 -9.91 8.62
CA PRO A 3 23.43 -9.59 7.60
C PRO A 3 24.15 -8.32 8.06
N ASN A 4 25.47 -8.37 8.02
CA ASN A 4 26.30 -7.22 8.32
C ASN A 4 25.99 -6.13 7.28
N LEU A 5 25.14 -5.19 7.67
CA LEU A 5 24.57 -4.13 6.83
C LEU A 5 25.62 -3.14 6.28
N GLY A 6 26.91 -3.32 6.67
CA GLY A 6 27.97 -2.39 6.30
C GLY A 6 28.48 -2.50 4.86
N ASN A 7 28.44 -3.65 4.20
CA ASN A 7 29.18 -3.84 2.94
C ASN A 7 28.34 -4.29 1.73
N GLY A 8 27.06 -4.49 1.84
CA GLY A 8 26.17 -4.77 0.69
C GLY A 8 26.58 -5.96 -0.20
N THR A 9 27.42 -6.88 0.29
CA THR A 9 27.88 -8.04 -0.46
C THR A 9 27.66 -9.31 0.35
N PHE A 10 27.05 -10.29 -0.29
CA PHE A 10 26.90 -11.64 0.24
C PHE A 10 28.09 -12.50 -0.19
N ARG A 11 28.72 -13.18 0.76
CA ARG A 11 29.79 -14.14 0.47
C ARG A 11 29.17 -15.52 0.28
N VAL A 12 29.38 -16.09 -0.89
CA VAL A 12 28.93 -17.48 -1.15
C VAL A 12 29.78 -18.43 -0.29
N PRO A 13 29.15 -19.27 0.57
CA PRO A 13 29.91 -20.24 1.38
C PRO A 13 30.77 -21.14 0.50
N GLY A 14 32.05 -21.25 0.84
CA GLY A 14 33.00 -22.10 0.11
C GLY A 14 33.70 -21.45 -1.09
N THR A 15 33.42 -20.20 -1.42
CA THR A 15 34.09 -19.49 -2.53
C THR A 15 34.58 -18.11 -2.11
N SER A 16 35.55 -17.57 -2.87
CA SER A 16 36.07 -16.21 -2.69
C SER A 16 35.18 -15.16 -3.38
N ILE A 17 34.08 -15.59 -4.02
CA ILE A 17 33.20 -14.73 -4.82
C ILE A 17 32.28 -13.95 -3.90
N ARG A 18 32.30 -12.62 -4.04
CA ARG A 18 31.36 -11.70 -3.38
C ARG A 18 30.33 -11.23 -4.39
N LEU A 19 29.08 -11.65 -4.21
CA LEU A 19 27.97 -11.19 -5.04
C LEU A 19 27.32 -9.95 -4.41
N PRO A 20 26.94 -8.93 -5.21
CA PRO A 20 26.13 -7.84 -4.70
C PRO A 20 24.78 -8.39 -4.25
N TRP A 21 24.34 -8.02 -3.05
CA TRP A 21 23.04 -8.41 -2.52
C TRP A 21 21.93 -7.70 -3.31
N PHE A 22 21.18 -8.44 -4.12
CA PHE A 22 20.21 -7.87 -5.05
C PHE A 22 18.91 -7.38 -4.37
N LEU A 23 18.61 -7.82 -3.16
CA LEU A 23 17.34 -7.55 -2.46
C LEU A 23 17.47 -6.73 -1.17
N GLY A 24 18.58 -6.12 -0.89
CA GLY A 24 18.70 -5.35 0.36
C GLY A 24 20.08 -4.81 0.66
N GLY A 25 21.04 -5.03 -0.18
CA GLY A 25 22.38 -4.48 -0.02
C GLY A 25 22.42 -3.08 -0.60
N THR A 26 22.31 -2.11 0.25
CA THR A 26 22.44 -0.70 -0.06
C THR A 26 23.82 -0.36 -0.59
N ARG A 27 24.06 -0.58 -1.86
CA ARG A 27 25.11 0.19 -2.58
C ARG A 27 24.63 1.60 -2.94
N TYR A 28 23.35 1.81 -2.86
CA TYR A 28 22.81 3.14 -2.88
C TYR A 28 22.51 3.50 -1.42
N LYS A 29 23.25 4.42 -0.83
CA LYS A 29 22.68 5.30 0.15
C LYS A 29 21.53 6.01 -0.60
N VAL A 30 20.42 5.32 -0.77
CA VAL A 30 19.17 6.00 -0.94
C VAL A 30 19.07 6.75 0.37
N VAL A 31 19.37 8.03 0.33
CA VAL A 31 18.98 8.96 1.37
C VAL A 31 17.48 8.93 1.31
N ALA A 32 16.90 7.88 1.87
CA ALA A 32 15.49 7.73 2.03
C ALA A 32 15.12 8.81 3.02
N SER A 33 14.71 9.97 2.50
CA SER A 33 14.06 10.94 3.36
C SER A 33 12.95 10.17 4.06
N PRO A 34 12.81 10.28 5.38
CA PRO A 34 11.81 9.51 6.13
C PRO A 34 10.38 9.74 5.63
N ARG A 35 10.13 10.78 4.85
CA ARG A 35 8.85 11.12 4.22
C ARG A 35 8.64 10.49 2.83
N LEU A 36 9.65 9.87 2.25
CA LEU A 36 9.60 9.34 0.88
C LEU A 36 8.49 8.30 0.67
N PRO A 37 8.28 7.30 1.56
CA PRO A 37 7.18 6.34 1.40
C PRO A 37 5.80 7.00 1.42
N GLY A 38 5.61 7.98 2.30
CA GLY A 38 4.35 8.74 2.39
C GLY A 38 4.09 9.57 1.14
N LEU A 39 5.10 10.28 0.65
CA LEU A 39 4.99 11.07 -0.58
C LEU A 39 4.69 10.18 -1.79
N LEU A 40 5.33 9.01 -1.91
CA LEU A 40 5.03 8.06 -2.97
C LEU A 40 3.59 7.53 -2.88
N ALA A 41 3.10 7.20 -1.68
CA ALA A 41 1.73 6.75 -1.48
C ALA A 41 0.71 7.84 -1.84
N VAL A 42 0.93 9.08 -1.41
CA VAL A 42 0.07 10.22 -1.80
C VAL A 42 0.08 10.43 -3.30
N LEU A 43 1.25 10.37 -3.94
CA LEU A 43 1.38 10.53 -5.38
C LEU A 43 0.66 9.41 -6.14
N THR A 44 0.81 8.16 -5.75
CA THR A 44 0.12 7.04 -6.40
C THR A 44 -1.39 7.14 -6.26
N MET A 45 -1.91 7.52 -5.09
CA MET A 45 -3.34 7.72 -4.89
C MET A 45 -3.88 8.93 -5.65
N ALA A 46 -3.11 10.03 -5.72
CA ALA A 46 -3.47 11.20 -6.50
C ALA A 46 -3.55 10.89 -8.00
N VAL A 47 -2.57 10.15 -8.53
CA VAL A 47 -2.57 9.71 -9.94
C VAL A 47 -3.76 8.81 -10.22
N ALA A 48 -4.05 7.84 -9.33
CA ALA A 48 -5.22 6.96 -9.47
C ALA A 48 -6.52 7.75 -9.47
N LEU A 49 -6.68 8.71 -8.56
CA LEU A 49 -7.86 9.58 -8.51
C LEU A 49 -8.01 10.42 -9.78
N ILE A 50 -6.93 11.04 -10.26
CA ILE A 50 -6.93 11.84 -11.49
C ILE A 50 -7.35 10.95 -12.68
N GLN A 51 -6.82 9.74 -12.76
CA GLN A 51 -7.17 8.79 -13.82
C GLN A 51 -8.67 8.43 -13.78
N VAL A 52 -9.23 8.17 -12.60
CA VAL A 52 -10.66 7.86 -12.46
C VAL A 52 -11.51 9.06 -12.85
N ILE A 53 -11.15 10.28 -12.42
CA ILE A 53 -11.86 11.52 -12.79
C ILE A 53 -11.79 11.76 -14.30
N TRP A 54 -10.62 11.54 -14.91
CA TRP A 54 -10.47 11.65 -16.36
C TRP A 54 -11.46 10.75 -17.11
N TYR A 55 -11.56 9.48 -16.68
CA TYR A 55 -12.52 8.53 -17.26
C TYR A 55 -13.98 8.88 -16.97
N LEU A 56 -14.28 9.56 -15.88
CA LEU A 56 -15.64 10.07 -15.59
C LEU A 56 -16.01 11.23 -16.51
N CYS A 57 -15.04 12.08 -16.89
CA CYS A 57 -15.26 13.19 -17.79
C CYS A 57 -15.35 12.76 -19.28
N ASP A 58 -14.72 11.63 -19.64
CA ASP A 58 -14.75 11.07 -20.98
C ASP A 58 -15.86 10.01 -21.08
N SER A 59 -17.05 10.46 -21.46
CA SER A 59 -18.23 9.59 -21.60
C SER A 59 -18.06 8.47 -22.63
N SER A 60 -17.13 8.60 -23.57
CA SER A 60 -16.85 7.56 -24.57
C SER A 60 -16.02 6.38 -23.99
N ALA A 61 -15.26 6.63 -22.95
CA ALA A 61 -14.45 5.62 -22.26
C ALA A 61 -15.20 4.89 -21.13
N ALA A 62 -16.37 5.41 -20.73
CA ALA A 62 -17.10 4.95 -19.55
C ALA A 62 -17.99 3.71 -19.79
N ASP A 63 -18.28 3.37 -21.04
CA ASP A 63 -19.23 2.31 -21.35
C ASP A 63 -18.56 0.94 -21.53
N GLY A 64 -18.69 0.15 -20.45
CA GLY A 64 -18.85 -1.29 -20.63
C GLY A 64 -17.58 -2.10 -20.94
N LYS A 65 -16.36 -1.62 -20.58
CA LYS A 65 -15.21 -2.52 -20.68
C LYS A 65 -15.36 -3.66 -19.67
N VAL A 66 -15.66 -4.84 -20.19
CA VAL A 66 -15.82 -6.07 -19.42
C VAL A 66 -14.54 -6.90 -19.55
N ILE A 67 -14.03 -7.38 -18.43
CA ILE A 67 -13.00 -8.39 -18.37
C ILE A 67 -13.69 -9.69 -18.00
N SER A 68 -13.78 -10.61 -18.95
CA SER A 68 -14.38 -11.92 -18.76
C SER A 68 -13.34 -13.03 -18.75
N SER A 69 -13.67 -14.14 -18.08
CA SER A 69 -12.89 -15.37 -18.14
C SER A 69 -13.08 -16.05 -19.51
N GLU A 70 -12.21 -17.01 -19.84
CA GLU A 70 -12.33 -17.85 -21.04
C GLU A 70 -13.71 -18.55 -21.17
N ASN A 71 -14.38 -18.78 -20.04
CA ASN A 71 -15.72 -19.36 -19.98
C ASN A 71 -16.86 -18.35 -20.15
N GLY A 72 -16.58 -17.10 -20.50
CA GLY A 72 -17.58 -16.06 -20.70
C GLY A 72 -18.17 -15.45 -19.41
N ILE A 73 -17.62 -15.79 -18.24
CA ILE A 73 -18.06 -15.21 -16.96
C ILE A 73 -17.45 -13.80 -16.83
N GLU A 74 -18.30 -12.79 -16.66
CA GLU A 74 -17.87 -11.41 -16.41
C GLU A 74 -17.26 -11.31 -15.02
N ILE A 75 -15.97 -11.04 -14.92
CA ILE A 75 -15.23 -10.94 -13.66
C ILE A 75 -15.23 -9.49 -13.18
N PHE A 76 -14.86 -8.56 -14.05
CA PHE A 76 -14.83 -7.13 -13.78
C PHE A 76 -15.59 -6.35 -14.84
N LYS A 77 -16.30 -5.36 -14.41
CA LYS A 77 -17.01 -4.44 -15.31
C LYS A 77 -16.75 -3.02 -14.91
N VAL A 78 -16.31 -2.25 -15.88
CA VAL A 78 -16.11 -0.81 -15.72
C VAL A 78 -17.38 -0.12 -16.22
N ASN A 79 -18.11 0.53 -15.32
CA ASN A 79 -19.26 1.34 -15.63
C ASN A 79 -19.19 2.66 -14.84
N MET A 80 -20.09 3.59 -15.15
CA MET A 80 -20.11 4.90 -14.48
C MET A 80 -20.30 4.75 -12.95
N PHE A 81 -21.11 3.80 -12.52
CA PHE A 81 -21.35 3.52 -11.11
C PHE A 81 -20.08 3.09 -10.39
N SER A 82 -19.32 2.10 -10.92
CA SER A 82 -18.07 1.64 -10.33
C SER A 82 -17.02 2.76 -10.27
N ARG A 83 -16.96 3.62 -11.29
CA ARG A 83 -16.04 4.76 -11.32
C ARG A 83 -16.33 5.81 -10.25
N ILE A 84 -17.61 6.08 -9.98
CA ILE A 84 -17.99 7.00 -8.90
C ILE A 84 -17.54 6.44 -7.54
N PHE A 85 -17.74 5.14 -7.30
CA PHE A 85 -17.27 4.52 -6.05
C PHE A 85 -15.75 4.51 -5.94
N GLU A 86 -15.02 4.18 -7.00
CA GLU A 86 -13.56 4.29 -7.03
C GLU A 86 -13.09 5.71 -6.71
N ALA A 87 -13.72 6.73 -7.29
CA ALA A 87 -13.37 8.12 -7.02
C ALA A 87 -13.56 8.47 -5.54
N ILE A 88 -14.66 8.04 -4.93
CA ILE A 88 -14.93 8.27 -3.49
C ILE A 88 -13.87 7.57 -2.63
N PHE A 89 -13.55 6.31 -2.93
CA PHE A 89 -12.57 5.54 -2.17
C PHE A 89 -11.17 6.15 -2.28
N PHE A 90 -10.71 6.48 -3.48
CA PHE A 90 -9.40 7.10 -3.66
C PHE A 90 -9.33 8.50 -3.05
N ALA A 91 -10.40 9.30 -3.12
CA ALA A 91 -10.45 10.60 -2.47
C ALA A 91 -10.34 10.47 -0.95
N ALA A 92 -11.09 9.56 -0.33
CA ALA A 92 -11.05 9.32 1.11
C ALA A 92 -9.66 8.85 1.56
N LEU A 93 -9.06 7.89 0.84
CA LEU A 93 -7.73 7.38 1.15
C LEU A 93 -6.63 8.40 0.90
N LEU A 94 -6.77 9.25 -0.12
CA LEU A 94 -5.84 10.35 -0.38
C LEU A 94 -5.84 11.34 0.79
N LEU A 95 -7.02 11.73 1.29
CA LEU A 95 -7.14 12.59 2.47
C LEU A 95 -6.51 11.94 3.71
N ALA A 96 -6.76 10.65 3.92
CA ALA A 96 -6.15 9.90 5.01
C ALA A 96 -4.62 9.82 4.88
N ALA A 97 -4.09 9.61 3.67
CA ALA A 97 -2.66 9.58 3.40
C ALA A 97 -2.01 10.94 3.68
N ILE A 98 -2.63 12.04 3.25
CA ILE A 98 -2.13 13.40 3.52
C ILE A 98 -2.14 13.66 5.04
N ALA A 99 -3.22 13.33 5.74
CA ALA A 99 -3.33 13.50 7.18
C ALA A 99 -2.31 12.67 7.97
N SER A 100 -1.87 11.53 7.43
CA SER A 100 -0.89 10.66 8.07
C SER A 100 0.56 11.13 7.92
N LEU A 101 0.86 12.00 6.94
CA LEU A 101 2.24 12.47 6.69
C LEU A 101 2.88 13.15 7.90
N ASP A 102 2.08 13.90 8.67
CA ASP A 102 2.58 14.63 9.85
C ASP A 102 2.41 13.84 11.16
N ARG A 103 1.64 12.77 11.16
CA ARG A 103 1.33 11.98 12.35
C ARG A 103 2.29 10.83 12.61
N LEU A 104 2.94 10.34 11.58
CA LEU A 104 3.88 9.24 11.73
C LEU A 104 5.24 9.78 12.18
N PRO A 105 5.87 9.17 13.22
CA PRO A 105 7.16 9.61 13.71
C PRO A 105 8.22 9.47 12.62
N THR A 106 8.80 10.59 12.22
CA THR A 106 9.93 10.62 11.30
C THR A 106 11.21 10.50 12.10
N GLY A 107 11.96 9.40 11.88
CA GLY A 107 13.29 9.26 12.46
C GLY A 107 14.26 10.33 11.95
N SER A 108 15.18 10.78 12.80
CA SER A 108 16.23 11.71 12.41
C SER A 108 17.14 11.13 11.33
N GLN A 109 17.43 11.90 10.30
CA GLN A 109 18.16 11.49 9.08
C GLN A 109 19.65 11.16 9.35
N LYS A 110 20.15 11.33 10.57
CA LYS A 110 21.60 11.31 10.88
C LYS A 110 22.07 10.18 11.79
N SER A 111 21.20 9.34 12.32
CA SER A 111 21.65 8.28 13.21
C SER A 111 21.54 6.92 12.50
N ASP A 112 22.64 6.19 12.49
CA ASP A 112 22.70 4.75 12.19
C ASP A 112 22.03 3.94 13.32
N ASP A 113 21.22 4.59 14.13
CA ASP A 113 20.49 4.02 15.25
C ASP A 113 19.45 3.03 14.75
N ILE A 114 19.43 1.87 15.33
CA ILE A 114 18.52 0.76 15.00
C ILE A 114 17.08 1.21 15.10
N ASP A 115 16.73 2.06 16.07
CA ASP A 115 15.39 2.60 16.30
C ASP A 115 14.88 3.47 15.14
N VAL A 116 15.77 4.23 14.51
CA VAL A 116 15.44 5.07 13.35
C VAL A 116 15.14 4.21 12.13
N LEU A 117 15.91 3.14 11.93
CA LEU A 117 15.68 2.19 10.83
C LEU A 117 14.35 1.46 11.01
N PHE A 118 14.01 1.05 12.23
CA PHE A 118 12.72 0.42 12.54
C PHE A 118 11.54 1.38 12.31
N ASN A 119 11.65 2.64 12.72
CA ASN A 119 10.60 3.64 12.52
C ASN A 119 10.37 3.92 11.02
N ASN A 120 11.43 4.03 10.22
CA ASN A 120 11.29 4.23 8.78
C ASN A 120 10.66 3.02 8.09
N ARG A 121 10.98 1.80 8.52
CA ARG A 121 10.36 0.58 8.01
C ARG A 121 8.87 0.53 8.35
N ARG A 122 8.50 0.86 9.57
CA ARG A 122 7.09 0.92 10.01
C ARG A 122 6.27 1.91 9.19
N GLN A 123 6.83 3.04 8.80
CA GLN A 123 6.14 3.98 7.91
C GLN A 123 5.85 3.36 6.53
N ALA A 124 6.84 2.68 5.95
CA ALA A 124 6.64 2.00 4.67
C ALA A 124 5.54 0.93 4.77
N ASP A 125 5.54 0.13 5.83
CA ASP A 125 4.53 -0.91 6.06
C ASP A 125 3.13 -0.30 6.19
N PHE A 126 2.99 0.85 6.87
CA PHE A 126 1.73 1.59 6.98
C PHE A 126 1.17 1.99 5.60
N TYR A 127 2.00 2.60 4.76
CA TYR A 127 1.55 3.04 3.44
C TYR A 127 1.30 1.88 2.48
N ILE A 128 2.05 0.79 2.60
CA ILE A 128 1.78 -0.44 1.83
C ILE A 128 0.40 -1.00 2.19
N LEU A 129 0.06 -1.09 3.46
CA LEU A 129 -1.26 -1.54 3.92
C LEU A 129 -2.38 -0.61 3.42
N MET A 130 -2.15 0.70 3.45
CA MET A 130 -3.11 1.68 2.93
C MET A 130 -3.34 1.51 1.41
N LEU A 131 -2.27 1.31 0.63
CA LEU A 131 -2.38 1.02 -0.80
C LEU A 131 -3.05 -0.33 -1.08
N THR A 132 -2.79 -1.34 -0.25
CA THR A 132 -3.45 -2.65 -0.37
C THR A 132 -4.95 -2.55 -0.07
N SER A 133 -5.34 -1.74 0.91
CA SER A 133 -6.75 -1.43 1.18
C SER A 133 -7.41 -0.72 0.00
N ALA A 134 -6.73 0.26 -0.62
CA ALA A 134 -7.20 0.95 -1.81
C ALA A 134 -7.46 -0.02 -2.96
N LEU A 135 -6.52 -0.95 -3.18
CA LEU A 135 -6.65 -1.99 -4.21
C LEU A 135 -7.85 -2.90 -3.92
N GLY A 136 -8.04 -3.34 -2.68
CA GLY A 136 -9.20 -4.13 -2.28
C GLY A 136 -10.52 -3.40 -2.55
N MET A 137 -10.63 -2.12 -2.21
CA MET A 137 -11.81 -1.30 -2.48
C MET A 137 -12.07 -1.14 -3.98
N SER A 138 -11.03 -0.99 -4.82
CA SER A 138 -11.17 -0.94 -6.28
C SER A 138 -11.69 -2.27 -6.83
N VAL A 139 -11.17 -3.39 -6.34
CA VAL A 139 -11.67 -4.72 -6.73
C VAL A 139 -13.16 -4.86 -6.41
N VAL A 140 -13.59 -4.42 -5.21
CA VAL A 140 -15.02 -4.43 -4.81
C VAL A 140 -15.87 -3.56 -5.75
N ALA A 141 -15.39 -2.37 -6.11
CA ALA A 141 -16.12 -1.45 -6.97
C ALA A 141 -16.32 -1.99 -8.40
N LEU A 142 -15.39 -2.80 -8.89
CA LEU A 142 -15.38 -3.33 -10.26
C LEU A 142 -15.93 -4.76 -10.35
N ALA A 143 -16.10 -5.47 -9.23
CA ALA A 143 -16.47 -6.88 -9.21
C ALA A 143 -17.87 -7.11 -9.79
N GLN A 144 -18.00 -8.09 -10.66
CA GLN A 144 -19.27 -8.61 -11.16
C GLN A 144 -19.58 -10.00 -10.64
N ASP A 145 -18.54 -10.72 -10.22
CA ASP A 145 -18.67 -12.03 -9.63
C ASP A 145 -18.61 -11.98 -8.11
N LEU A 146 -19.44 -12.76 -7.45
CA LEU A 146 -19.55 -12.81 -5.99
C LEU A 146 -18.24 -13.25 -5.33
N PHE A 147 -17.51 -14.16 -5.96
CA PHE A 147 -16.22 -14.62 -5.44
C PHE A 147 -15.17 -13.51 -5.48
N VAL A 148 -15.12 -12.77 -6.58
CA VAL A 148 -14.19 -11.63 -6.73
C VAL A 148 -14.55 -10.52 -5.74
N LEU A 149 -15.84 -10.25 -5.56
CA LEU A 149 -16.33 -9.28 -4.57
C LEU A 149 -15.89 -9.69 -3.15
N PHE A 150 -16.03 -10.97 -2.79
CA PHE A 150 -15.59 -11.47 -1.50
C PHE A 150 -14.07 -11.28 -1.30
N VAL A 151 -13.26 -11.65 -2.30
CA VAL A 151 -11.80 -11.47 -2.24
C VAL A 151 -11.42 -10.00 -2.07
N GLY A 152 -12.10 -9.08 -2.79
CA GLY A 152 -11.89 -7.65 -2.65
C GLY A 152 -12.24 -7.13 -1.25
N LEU A 153 -13.35 -7.58 -0.69
CA LEU A 153 -13.77 -7.25 0.68
C LEU A 153 -12.75 -7.73 1.71
N GLU A 154 -12.30 -8.98 1.59
CA GLU A 154 -11.28 -9.54 2.50
C GLU A 154 -9.97 -8.77 2.42
N LEU A 155 -9.52 -8.43 1.20
CA LEU A 155 -8.29 -7.68 1.00
C LEU A 155 -8.38 -6.28 1.64
N ALA A 156 -9.49 -5.57 1.44
CA ALA A 156 -9.71 -4.27 2.06
C ALA A 156 -9.83 -4.36 3.58
N SER A 157 -10.64 -5.29 4.08
CA SER A 157 -10.89 -5.48 5.50
C SER A 157 -9.64 -5.88 6.26
N PHE A 158 -8.91 -6.87 5.77
CA PHE A 158 -7.67 -7.33 6.41
C PHE A 158 -6.65 -6.18 6.54
N SER A 159 -6.48 -5.42 5.46
CA SER A 159 -5.57 -4.27 5.47
C SER A 159 -5.98 -3.21 6.48
N THR A 160 -7.29 -2.90 6.58
CA THR A 160 -7.80 -1.93 7.55
C THR A 160 -7.70 -2.43 8.99
N TYR A 161 -7.90 -3.73 9.27
CA TYR A 161 -7.71 -4.30 10.61
C TYR A 161 -6.28 -4.10 11.10
N VAL A 162 -5.30 -4.37 10.25
CA VAL A 162 -3.89 -4.16 10.58
C VAL A 162 -3.57 -2.68 10.77
N LEU A 163 -4.17 -1.79 9.95
CA LEU A 163 -3.99 -0.33 10.09
C LEU A 163 -4.56 0.20 11.41
N VAL A 164 -5.74 -0.24 11.84
CA VAL A 164 -6.34 0.18 13.11
C VAL A 164 -5.49 -0.31 14.30
N ALA A 165 -4.92 -1.51 14.21
CA ALA A 165 -4.03 -2.08 15.22
C ALA A 165 -2.56 -1.66 15.05
N PHE A 166 -2.25 -0.71 14.18
CA PHE A 166 -0.86 -0.39 13.79
C PHE A 166 0.01 0.03 14.99
N HIS A 167 -0.55 0.77 15.93
CA HIS A 167 0.10 1.15 17.19
C HIS A 167 -0.18 0.16 18.33
N LYS A 168 -0.03 -1.14 18.08
CA LYS A 168 -0.30 -2.24 19.04
C LYS A 168 0.46 -2.14 20.36
N GLU A 169 1.56 -1.39 20.40
CA GLU A 169 2.37 -1.17 21.60
C GLU A 169 1.66 -0.25 22.61
N THR A 170 0.70 0.53 22.17
CA THR A 170 -0.13 1.34 23.05
C THR A 170 -1.39 0.56 23.44
N ARG A 171 -1.80 0.68 24.72
CA ARG A 171 -3.02 0.03 25.21
C ARG A 171 -4.25 0.46 24.36
N ALA A 172 -4.34 1.73 24.02
CA ALA A 172 -5.42 2.25 23.18
C ALA A 172 -5.43 1.66 21.76
N GLY A 173 -4.24 1.49 21.13
CA GLY A 173 -4.14 0.87 19.80
C GLY A 173 -4.50 -0.60 19.80
N SER A 174 -4.05 -1.34 20.81
CA SER A 174 -4.39 -2.76 21.00
C SER A 174 -5.88 -2.97 21.25
N GLU A 175 -6.48 -2.16 22.14
CA GLU A 175 -7.91 -2.20 22.44
C GLU A 175 -8.76 -1.77 21.24
N GLY A 176 -8.34 -0.73 20.50
CA GLY A 176 -8.99 -0.28 19.28
C GLY A 176 -8.98 -1.35 18.18
N GLY A 177 -7.85 -2.01 17.98
CA GLY A 177 -7.73 -3.12 17.03
C GLY A 177 -8.63 -4.30 17.37
N ALA A 178 -8.66 -4.71 18.65
CA ALA A 178 -9.52 -5.78 19.10
C ALA A 178 -11.01 -5.47 18.92
N LYS A 179 -11.44 -4.25 19.27
CA LYS A 179 -12.83 -3.80 19.11
C LYS A 179 -13.26 -3.66 17.66
N TYR A 180 -12.33 -3.33 16.78
CA TYR A 180 -12.64 -3.21 15.34
C TYR A 180 -12.78 -4.57 14.66
N PHE A 181 -12.10 -5.60 15.19
CA PHE A 181 -12.15 -6.96 14.65
C PHE A 181 -13.41 -7.74 15.07
N ILE A 182 -14.01 -7.44 16.22
CA ILE A 182 -15.21 -8.09 16.75
C ILE A 182 -16.48 -7.45 16.17
#